data_86cfee66a1f9a189a1d84c92878f1962
#
_entry.id   86cfee66a1f9a189a1d84c92878f1962
#
_cell.length_a   1.000
_cell.length_b   1.000
_cell.length_c   1.000
_cell.angle_alpha   90.00
_cell.angle_beta   90.00
_cell.angle_gamma   90.00
#
_symmetry.space_group_name_H-M   'P 1'
#
loop_
_entity.id
_entity.type
_entity.pdbx_description
1 polymer ?
#
loop_
_entity_poly.entity_id
_entity_poly.type
_entity_poly.pdbx_seq_one_letter_code
_entity_poly.pdbx_strand_id
1 'polypeptide(L)'
;MKTTVIINNQLWIWKEETNDPKIWNYTEIPGIKVAILSQLGENKKELDFFNIIFDNIFWENIVMETNRYANQIMNNENKRLKIDKTWFPIDCGEIKIYFALCTIMAEVKKPTIQMNWSKKAVIKTPIF
;
A
#
# COMPACT_ATOMS: atom_id res chain seq x y z
N MET A 1 -39.03 -15.34 -2.98
CA MET A 1 -38.42 -16.59 -3.52
C MET A 1 -37.10 -16.79 -2.79
N LYS A 2 -36.95 -17.85 -2.00
CA LYS A 2 -35.72 -18.09 -1.25
C LYS A 2 -34.73 -18.81 -2.17
N THR A 3 -33.66 -18.16 -2.57
CA THR A 3 -32.60 -18.79 -3.35
C THR A 3 -31.52 -19.27 -2.38
N THR A 4 -31.31 -20.57 -2.32
CA THR A 4 -30.30 -21.21 -1.48
C THR A 4 -29.13 -21.62 -2.34
N VAL A 5 -27.91 -21.19 -2.01
CA VAL A 5 -26.68 -21.56 -2.70
C VAL A 5 -25.70 -22.15 -1.69
N ILE A 6 -25.06 -23.27 -2.03
CA ILE A 6 -24.04 -23.91 -1.22
C ILE A 6 -22.67 -23.53 -1.79
N ILE A 7 -21.85 -22.82 -1.01
CA ILE A 7 -20.46 -22.46 -1.35
C ILE A 7 -19.56 -22.99 -0.22
N ASN A 8 -18.57 -23.80 -0.57
CA ASN A 8 -17.60 -24.36 0.37
C ASN A 8 -18.23 -25.07 1.58
N ASN A 9 -19.27 -25.88 1.36
CA ASN A 9 -20.05 -26.56 2.41
C ASN A 9 -20.76 -25.63 3.40
N GLN A 10 -20.88 -24.35 3.14
CA GLN A 10 -21.69 -23.40 3.90
C GLN A 10 -22.97 -23.08 3.16
N LEU A 11 -24.10 -23.16 3.88
CA LEU A 11 -25.41 -22.84 3.37
C LEU A 11 -25.63 -21.32 3.36
N TRP A 12 -25.72 -20.72 2.18
CA TRP A 12 -26.06 -19.30 2.03
C TRP A 12 -27.55 -19.19 1.71
N ILE A 13 -28.30 -18.51 2.58
CA ILE A 13 -29.73 -18.25 2.39
C ILE A 13 -29.91 -16.77 2.12
N TRP A 14 -30.35 -16.43 0.91
CA TRP A 14 -30.76 -15.06 0.58
C TRP A 14 -32.10 -14.79 1.25
N LYS A 15 -32.14 -13.80 2.14
CA LYS A 15 -33.37 -13.30 2.74
C LYS A 15 -33.76 -12.00 2.02
N GLU A 16 -35.08 -11.83 1.81
CA GLU A 16 -35.65 -10.58 1.28
C GLU A 16 -35.69 -9.46 2.35
N GLU A 17 -35.25 -9.75 3.57
CA GLU A 17 -35.15 -8.75 4.63
C GLU A 17 -34.04 -7.75 4.28
N THR A 18 -34.39 -6.46 4.33
CA THR A 18 -33.41 -5.38 4.19
C THR A 18 -32.31 -5.56 5.24
N ASN A 19 -31.10 -5.77 4.75
CA ASN A 19 -29.93 -5.79 5.62
C ASN A 19 -29.59 -4.34 5.96
N ASP A 20 -30.26 -3.77 6.95
CA ASP A 20 -29.95 -2.43 7.42
C ASP A 20 -28.58 -2.48 8.14
N PRO A 21 -27.52 -1.96 7.52
CA PRO A 21 -26.21 -1.96 8.15
C PRO A 21 -26.30 -1.11 9.42
N LYS A 22 -25.78 -1.66 10.53
CA LYS A 22 -25.68 -0.88 11.76
C LYS A 22 -24.75 0.31 11.51
N ILE A 23 -25.34 1.50 11.35
CA ILE A 23 -24.58 2.73 11.21
C ILE A 23 -24.05 3.11 12.58
N TRP A 24 -22.72 3.05 12.73
CA TRP A 24 -22.05 3.54 13.92
C TRP A 24 -21.91 5.06 13.82
N ASN A 25 -22.44 5.76 14.81
CA ASN A 25 -22.21 7.20 14.88
C ASN A 25 -20.72 7.46 15.10
N TYR A 26 -20.11 8.23 14.22
CA TYR A 26 -18.75 8.70 14.38
C TYR A 26 -18.71 9.71 15.54
N THR A 27 -18.04 9.35 16.63
CA THR A 27 -17.99 10.16 17.87
C THR A 27 -16.64 10.85 18.06
N GLU A 28 -15.63 10.53 17.23
CA GLU A 28 -14.34 11.18 17.33
C GLU A 28 -14.37 12.59 16.74
N ILE A 29 -13.63 13.52 17.36
CA ILE A 29 -13.44 14.86 16.82
C ILE A 29 -12.61 14.72 15.54
N PRO A 30 -13.12 15.21 14.38
CA PRO A 30 -12.38 15.13 13.13
C PRO A 30 -11.12 16.00 13.19
N GLY A 31 -10.04 15.51 12.60
CA GLY A 31 -8.78 16.25 12.52
C GLY A 31 -7.59 15.48 13.12
N ILE A 32 -6.44 16.14 13.13
CA ILE A 32 -5.22 15.56 13.68
C ILE A 32 -5.27 15.64 15.21
N LYS A 33 -5.02 14.51 15.89
CA LYS A 33 -5.02 14.47 17.37
C LYS A 33 -3.98 15.46 17.92
N VAL A 34 -4.38 16.25 18.92
CA VAL A 34 -3.55 17.29 19.54
C VAL A 34 -2.21 16.72 20.07
N ALA A 35 -2.22 15.49 20.58
CA ALA A 35 -1.00 14.81 21.04
C ALA A 35 0.04 14.61 19.91
N ILE A 36 -0.39 14.39 18.68
CA ILE A 36 0.49 14.27 17.51
C ILE A 36 1.01 15.67 17.11
N LEU A 37 0.13 16.67 17.14
CA LEU A 37 0.52 18.04 16.82
C LEU A 37 1.56 18.60 17.82
N SER A 38 1.48 18.24 19.09
CA SER A 38 2.44 18.68 20.11
C SER A 38 3.85 18.07 19.92
N GLN A 39 3.94 16.87 19.33
CA GLN A 39 5.23 16.23 19.01
C GLN A 39 5.98 16.94 17.87
N LEU A 40 5.26 17.65 17.00
CA LEU A 40 5.82 18.28 15.80
C LEU A 40 6.49 19.64 16.05
N GLY A 41 6.36 20.22 17.26
CA GLY A 41 6.89 21.55 17.57
C GLY A 41 6.17 22.69 16.84
N GLU A 42 6.74 23.91 16.87
CA GLU A 42 6.10 25.10 16.30
C GLU A 42 6.33 25.26 14.78
N ASN A 43 7.51 24.88 14.28
CA ASN A 43 7.88 25.01 12.86
C ASN A 43 7.59 23.70 12.08
N LYS A 44 6.32 23.36 11.94
CA LYS A 44 5.86 22.13 11.29
C LYS A 44 6.03 22.21 9.78
N LYS A 45 6.75 21.24 9.22
CA LYS A 45 6.91 21.07 7.76
C LYS A 45 6.13 19.83 7.30
N GLU A 46 5.80 19.79 6.04
CA GLU A 46 5.07 18.66 5.43
C GLU A 46 5.81 17.33 5.67
N LEU A 47 7.13 17.35 5.60
CA LEU A 47 7.98 16.17 5.83
C LEU A 47 7.88 15.65 7.27
N ASP A 48 7.64 16.52 8.25
CA ASP A 48 7.51 16.11 9.66
C ASP A 48 6.22 15.30 9.86
N PHE A 49 5.12 15.72 9.23
CA PHE A 49 3.89 14.95 9.22
C PHE A 49 4.05 13.60 8.51
N PHE A 50 4.76 13.58 7.37
CA PHE A 50 5.07 12.36 6.66
C PHE A 50 5.85 11.37 7.54
N ASN A 51 6.89 11.84 8.24
CA ASN A 51 7.74 11.00 9.07
C ASN A 51 7.03 10.46 10.34
N ILE A 52 5.97 11.11 10.81
CA ILE A 52 5.15 10.57 11.89
C ILE A 52 4.30 9.38 11.41
N ILE A 53 3.79 9.47 10.18
CA ILE A 53 2.95 8.41 9.60
C ILE A 53 3.84 7.23 9.15
N PHE A 54 4.97 7.57 8.52
CA PHE A 54 5.93 6.62 7.95
C PHE A 54 7.22 6.65 8.74
N ASP A 55 7.15 6.20 10.00
CA ASP A 55 8.29 6.13 10.92
C ASP A 55 9.30 5.03 10.53
N ASN A 56 10.39 4.92 11.26
CA ASN A 56 11.39 3.89 10.98
C ASN A 56 10.84 2.48 11.17
N ILE A 57 9.96 2.27 12.14
CA ILE A 57 9.34 0.96 12.41
C ILE A 57 8.49 0.53 11.20
N PHE A 58 7.76 1.47 10.61
CA PHE A 58 6.98 1.21 9.39
C PHE A 58 7.90 0.72 8.25
N TRP A 59 9.02 1.42 7.99
CA TRP A 59 9.95 1.04 6.91
C TRP A 59 10.64 -0.29 7.15
N GLU A 60 11.09 -0.53 8.38
CA GLU A 60 11.72 -1.80 8.78
C GLU A 60 10.76 -2.98 8.62
N ASN A 61 9.49 -2.81 8.99
CA ASN A 61 8.47 -3.83 8.79
C ASN A 61 8.24 -4.15 7.31
N ILE A 62 8.16 -3.15 6.44
CA ILE A 62 8.00 -3.38 4.99
C ILE A 62 9.21 -4.14 4.43
N VAL A 63 10.42 -3.71 4.78
CA VAL A 63 11.66 -4.38 4.34
C VAL A 63 11.68 -5.83 4.80
N MET A 64 11.41 -6.08 6.08
CA MET A 64 11.39 -7.41 6.65
C MET A 64 10.38 -8.32 5.93
N GLU A 65 9.14 -7.85 5.76
CA GLU A 65 8.10 -8.64 5.12
C GLU A 65 8.36 -8.88 3.63
N THR A 66 8.90 -7.89 2.93
CA THR A 66 9.25 -8.03 1.51
C THR A 66 10.36 -9.07 1.32
N ASN A 67 11.43 -8.99 2.12
CA ASN A 67 12.53 -9.96 2.07
C ASN A 67 12.06 -11.35 2.51
N ARG A 68 11.19 -11.44 3.52
CA ARG A 68 10.58 -12.70 3.96
C ARG A 68 9.77 -13.35 2.83
N TYR A 69 8.92 -12.58 2.17
CA TYR A 69 8.11 -13.08 1.06
C TYR A 69 8.96 -13.56 -0.11
N ALA A 70 9.99 -12.79 -0.49
CA ALA A 70 10.91 -13.19 -1.54
C ALA A 70 11.60 -14.54 -1.22
N ASN A 71 12.08 -14.70 0.03
CA ASN A 71 12.68 -15.96 0.47
C ASN A 71 11.68 -17.13 0.45
N GLN A 72 10.43 -16.90 0.84
CA GLN A 72 9.39 -17.94 0.78
C GLN A 72 9.15 -18.40 -0.65
N ILE A 73 9.13 -17.48 -1.63
CA ILE A 73 8.90 -17.84 -3.03
C ILE A 73 10.14 -18.54 -3.62
N MET A 74 11.33 -18.07 -3.30
CA MET A 74 12.57 -18.71 -3.77
C MET A 74 12.73 -20.16 -3.26
N ASN A 75 12.30 -20.41 -2.01
CA ASN A 75 12.36 -21.72 -1.39
C ASN A 75 11.18 -22.63 -1.76
N ASN A 76 10.15 -22.09 -2.41
CA ASN A 76 8.98 -22.86 -2.81
C ASN A 76 9.26 -23.56 -4.15
N GLU A 77 9.41 -24.89 -4.12
CA GLU A 77 9.65 -25.73 -5.30
C GLU A 77 8.50 -25.73 -6.32
N ASN A 78 7.33 -25.21 -5.95
CA ASN A 78 6.21 -25.03 -6.85
C ASN A 78 6.49 -23.91 -7.87
N LYS A 79 7.15 -24.27 -8.96
CA LYS A 79 7.69 -23.49 -10.09
C LYS A 79 6.71 -22.55 -10.86
N ARG A 80 5.58 -22.13 -10.27
CA ARG A 80 4.61 -21.26 -10.95
C ARG A 80 5.02 -19.79 -11.01
N LEU A 81 5.87 -19.34 -10.10
CA LEU A 81 6.41 -17.99 -10.12
C LEU A 81 7.90 -18.07 -10.45
N LYS A 82 8.27 -17.71 -11.66
CA LYS A 82 9.66 -17.48 -12.04
C LYS A 82 10.13 -16.18 -11.36
N ILE A 83 10.55 -16.26 -10.10
CA ILE A 83 11.33 -15.17 -9.54
C ILE A 83 12.73 -15.27 -10.12
N ASP A 84 13.22 -14.14 -10.56
CA ASP A 84 14.59 -14.01 -11.03
C ASP A 84 15.54 -14.47 -9.91
N LYS A 85 16.42 -15.41 -10.23
CA LYS A 85 17.43 -15.93 -9.29
C LYS A 85 18.43 -14.85 -8.84
N THR A 86 18.30 -13.62 -9.38
CA THR A 86 19.12 -12.46 -9.06
C THR A 86 18.54 -11.61 -7.92
N TRP A 87 17.47 -12.07 -7.22
CA TRP A 87 16.95 -11.33 -6.08
C TRP A 87 18.03 -11.16 -5.01
N PHE A 88 18.21 -9.95 -4.56
CA PHE A 88 18.99 -9.60 -3.38
C PHE A 88 18.10 -8.92 -2.34
N PRO A 89 18.39 -9.07 -1.04
CA PRO A 89 17.60 -8.42 0.01
C PRO A 89 17.60 -6.91 -0.15
N ILE A 90 16.42 -6.31 -0.08
CA ILE A 90 16.27 -4.85 -0.12
C ILE A 90 16.54 -4.22 1.25
N ASP A 91 16.95 -2.95 1.24
CA ASP A 91 17.13 -2.13 2.44
C ASP A 91 16.07 -1.02 2.58
N CYS A 92 16.13 -0.27 3.70
CA CYS A 92 15.20 0.83 3.96
C CYS A 92 15.39 2.01 2.99
N GLY A 93 16.59 2.23 2.45
CA GLY A 93 16.85 3.27 1.46
C GLY A 93 16.16 2.95 0.14
N GLU A 94 16.33 1.73 -0.33
CA GLU A 94 15.73 1.25 -1.58
C GLU A 94 14.20 1.27 -1.53
N ILE A 95 13.58 0.83 -0.42
CA ILE A 95 12.12 0.84 -0.30
C ILE A 95 11.56 2.27 -0.23
N LYS A 96 12.28 3.21 0.40
CA LYS A 96 11.90 4.64 0.42
C LYS A 96 11.95 5.25 -0.99
N ILE A 97 12.99 4.94 -1.76
CA ILE A 97 13.12 5.38 -3.16
C ILE A 97 11.99 4.79 -4.00
N TYR A 98 11.70 3.50 -3.85
CA TYR A 98 10.61 2.85 -4.56
C TYR A 98 9.25 3.49 -4.23
N PHE A 99 9.00 3.78 -2.96
CA PHE A 99 7.78 4.44 -2.52
C PHE A 99 7.65 5.86 -3.10
N ALA A 100 8.76 6.63 -3.11
CA ALA A 100 8.80 7.95 -3.71
C ALA A 100 8.50 7.89 -5.22
N LEU A 101 9.06 6.93 -5.95
CA LEU A 101 8.77 6.71 -7.36
C LEU A 101 7.29 6.37 -7.59
N CYS A 102 6.70 5.51 -6.77
CA CYS A 102 5.28 5.18 -6.84
C CYS A 102 4.40 6.42 -6.59
N THR A 103 4.77 7.27 -5.63
CA THR A 103 4.06 8.51 -5.33
C THR A 103 4.11 9.48 -6.52
N ILE A 104 5.29 9.66 -7.13
CA ILE A 104 5.44 10.49 -8.34
C ILE A 104 4.62 9.94 -9.50
N MET A 105 4.62 8.61 -9.70
CA MET A 105 3.81 7.98 -10.74
C MET A 105 2.32 8.13 -10.51
N ALA A 106 1.87 8.18 -9.25
CA ALA A 106 0.47 8.42 -8.90
C ALA A 106 0.05 9.88 -9.20
N GLU A 107 0.96 10.85 -8.98
CA GLU A 107 0.73 12.26 -9.28
C GLU A 107 0.76 12.51 -10.80
N VAL A 108 1.75 11.97 -11.50
CA VAL A 108 1.90 12.10 -12.96
C VAL A 108 1.12 11.00 -13.67
N LYS A 109 -0.18 11.22 -13.85
CA LYS A 109 -1.08 10.24 -14.49
C LYS A 109 -0.69 10.01 -15.95
N LYS A 110 -0.11 8.84 -16.24
CA LYS A 110 0.18 8.39 -17.61
C LYS A 110 -0.66 7.15 -17.97
N PRO A 111 -1.00 6.97 -19.26
CA PRO A 111 -1.82 5.84 -19.70
C PRO A 111 -1.24 4.47 -19.36
N THR A 112 0.08 4.34 -19.31
CA THR A 112 0.75 3.09 -18.93
C THR A 112 1.95 3.37 -18.01
N ILE A 113 2.28 2.43 -17.16
CA ILE A 113 3.43 2.51 -16.25
C ILE A 113 4.73 2.70 -17.04
N GLN A 114 4.90 1.99 -18.18
CA GLN A 114 6.08 2.07 -19.02
C GLN A 114 6.35 3.48 -19.56
N MET A 115 5.30 4.30 -19.73
CA MET A 115 5.46 5.68 -20.20
C MET A 115 6.18 6.58 -19.19
N ASN A 116 6.26 6.21 -17.91
CA ASN A 116 7.02 6.97 -16.91
C ASN A 116 8.52 6.97 -17.23
N TRP A 117 9.03 5.89 -17.82
CA TRP A 117 10.45 5.75 -18.22
C TRP A 117 10.72 6.18 -19.66
N SER A 118 9.78 6.86 -20.33
CA SER A 118 9.98 7.28 -21.72
C SER A 118 11.00 8.40 -21.81
N LYS A 119 11.95 8.26 -22.73
CA LYS A 119 12.94 9.29 -23.09
C LYS A 119 12.43 10.28 -24.15
N LYS A 120 11.23 10.05 -24.70
CA LYS A 120 10.61 10.92 -25.70
C LYS A 120 10.21 12.25 -25.08
N ALA A 121 10.68 13.39 -25.62
CA ALA A 121 10.50 14.72 -25.03
C ALA A 121 9.04 15.07 -24.69
N VAL A 122 8.07 14.66 -25.52
CA VAL A 122 6.63 14.97 -25.36
C VAL A 122 6.01 14.24 -24.16
N ILE A 123 6.53 13.05 -23.79
CA ILE A 123 5.96 12.21 -22.72
C ILE A 123 6.96 11.92 -21.59
N LYS A 124 8.14 12.52 -21.65
CA LYS A 124 9.16 12.38 -20.61
C LYS A 124 8.64 12.90 -19.27
N THR A 125 8.82 12.13 -18.21
CA THR A 125 8.60 12.63 -16.85
C THR A 125 9.82 13.46 -16.45
N PRO A 126 9.68 14.70 -15.96
CA PRO A 126 10.82 15.58 -15.66
C PRO A 126 11.81 15.02 -14.63
N ILE A 127 11.39 14.04 -13.85
CA ILE A 127 12.14 13.48 -12.71
C ILE A 127 12.87 12.17 -13.07
N PHE A 128 12.54 11.58 -14.22
CA PHE A 128 13.16 10.33 -14.70
C PHE A 128 14.11 10.57 -15.87
#